data_d3bdf5d1ea81898c24e9d07b33078522
#
_entry.id   d3bdf5d1ea81898c24e9d07b33078522
#
_cell.length_a   1.000
_cell.length_b   1.000
_cell.length_c   1.000
_cell.angle_alpha   90.00
_cell.angle_beta   90.00
_cell.angle_gamma   90.00
#
_symmetry.space_group_name_H-M   'P 1'
#
loop_
_entity.id
_entity.type
_entity.pdbx_description
1 polymer ?
#
loop_
_entity_poly.entity_id
_entity_poly.type
_entity_poly.pdbx_seq_one_letter_code
_entity_poly.pdbx_strand_id
1 'polypeptide(L)'
;PYYNIGDANITNFKVSEADREYTYTDNWDTDLSFDEKAYKNGINYVNNGLELCWGISEYGYHNYVLTYDIEGFVAKLTDSDMIYWRLIPNELSSKPDDVHIKIYSDTYFSDNVPVWGYGKKGATAYVYDGYIEMNSEGTLDSDEYMVVLAKFDSGTFDTKNTIDHDFKYYQDMAKKGSTPYRENTMSKNESLLFSFIMVFFQVSVWGIVIFVVIKSAKKSGRMVGSKELDFGQRGRVLPKDVPNMRDIPFNKDIFRAFWVAEAYKLDNKKTDFLGAILLKWMLEKKIVLRKQEVKNLFKTTEESVIVLPSNTIFDNDLERKLFEMMREASRDGVLESKEFEKWCKTNYNQILDWFDDVIDKESFKLKDEGKITSTEKTTLKVFKSYVYEVDQSMMDEGIKLKGLKNFLEEFSRIDDKEAIEVNMWEYYLIFAQILGIADKVAKQFKELYPDIIEQSAFYSYDNI
;
A
#
# COMPACT_ATOMS: atom_id res chain seq x y z
N PRO A 1 -23.42 -20.65 5.37
CA PRO A 1 -22.59 -20.64 4.16
C PRO A 1 -22.42 -22.05 3.62
N TYR A 2 -22.36 -22.18 2.31
CA TYR A 2 -22.16 -23.45 1.59
C TYR A 2 -20.66 -23.66 1.28
N TYR A 3 -20.16 -24.86 1.58
CA TYR A 3 -18.78 -25.26 1.28
C TYR A 3 -18.75 -26.58 0.49
N ASN A 4 -18.07 -26.58 -0.65
CA ASN A 4 -17.64 -27.80 -1.29
C ASN A 4 -16.25 -28.14 -0.72
N ILE A 5 -16.21 -29.12 0.18
CA ILE A 5 -15.02 -29.44 0.99
C ILE A 5 -14.21 -30.63 0.44
N GLY A 6 -14.65 -31.27 -0.67
CA GLY A 6 -14.01 -32.48 -1.16
C GLY A 6 -13.96 -33.56 -0.07
N ASP A 7 -12.75 -34.05 0.22
CA ASP A 7 -12.51 -35.05 1.27
C ASP A 7 -12.25 -34.44 2.66
N ALA A 8 -12.31 -33.11 2.81
CA ALA A 8 -12.16 -32.45 4.11
C ALA A 8 -13.42 -32.65 4.96
N ASN A 9 -13.27 -32.55 6.27
CA ASN A 9 -14.35 -32.69 7.23
C ASN A 9 -14.44 -31.46 8.13
N ILE A 10 -15.66 -30.99 8.42
CA ILE A 10 -15.89 -29.91 9.38
C ILE A 10 -16.45 -30.51 10.67
N THR A 11 -15.79 -30.21 11.78
CA THR A 11 -16.16 -30.66 13.12
C THR A 11 -16.26 -29.49 14.09
N ASN A 12 -16.78 -29.72 15.26
CA ASN A 12 -16.84 -28.74 16.35
C ASN A 12 -17.51 -27.41 15.97
N PHE A 13 -18.51 -27.46 15.07
CA PHE A 13 -19.23 -26.26 14.66
C PHE A 13 -20.06 -25.68 15.81
N LYS A 14 -19.76 -24.45 16.19
CA LYS A 14 -20.46 -23.70 17.23
C LYS A 14 -20.81 -22.32 16.71
N VAL A 15 -21.89 -21.78 17.23
CA VAL A 15 -22.31 -20.40 17.01
C VAL A 15 -22.60 -19.77 18.38
N SER A 16 -22.16 -18.55 18.54
CA SER A 16 -22.51 -17.72 19.71
C SER A 16 -22.86 -16.31 19.30
N GLU A 17 -23.68 -15.68 20.13
CA GLU A 17 -24.06 -14.29 20.02
C GLU A 17 -23.95 -13.64 21.40
N ALA A 18 -23.11 -12.63 21.55
CA ALA A 18 -22.71 -12.09 22.85
C ALA A 18 -22.23 -13.22 23.78
N ASP A 19 -22.86 -13.38 24.93
CA ASP A 19 -22.52 -14.42 25.93
C ASP A 19 -23.34 -15.71 25.78
N ARG A 20 -24.17 -15.83 24.71
CA ARG A 20 -25.04 -16.97 24.50
C ARG A 20 -24.48 -17.91 23.46
N GLU A 21 -24.12 -19.15 23.84
CA GLU A 21 -23.82 -20.24 22.89
C GLU A 21 -25.14 -20.87 22.38
N TYR A 22 -25.20 -21.13 21.07
CA TYR A 22 -26.34 -21.75 20.42
C TYR A 22 -26.33 -23.27 20.63
N THR A 23 -27.51 -23.87 20.65
CA THR A 23 -27.63 -25.33 20.81
C THR A 23 -27.37 -26.00 19.48
N TYR A 24 -26.38 -26.88 19.42
CA TYR A 24 -26.10 -27.69 18.24
C TYR A 24 -27.20 -28.74 18.01
N THR A 25 -27.62 -28.89 16.76
CA THR A 25 -28.64 -29.86 16.34
C THR A 25 -28.07 -30.73 15.24
N ASP A 26 -28.02 -32.04 15.46
CA ASP A 26 -27.67 -33.00 14.43
C ASP A 26 -28.73 -32.95 13.31
N ASN A 27 -28.30 -32.88 12.05
CA ASN A 27 -29.18 -32.77 10.88
C ASN A 27 -30.07 -31.50 10.94
N TRP A 28 -29.54 -30.41 10.41
CA TRP A 28 -30.26 -29.16 10.33
C TRP A 28 -31.51 -29.30 9.43
N ASP A 29 -32.70 -29.08 10.01
CA ASP A 29 -33.95 -29.08 9.27
C ASP A 29 -34.27 -27.67 8.74
N THR A 30 -34.27 -27.55 7.42
CA THR A 30 -34.54 -26.28 6.74
C THR A 30 -36.00 -25.89 6.76
N ASP A 31 -36.91 -26.81 7.04
CA ASP A 31 -38.37 -26.59 7.00
C ASP A 31 -38.96 -26.12 8.34
N LEU A 32 -38.17 -26.16 9.41
CA LEU A 32 -38.58 -25.61 10.71
C LEU A 32 -38.93 -24.12 10.62
N SER A 33 -39.87 -23.69 11.44
CA SER A 33 -40.25 -22.29 11.57
C SER A 33 -39.13 -21.43 12.12
N PHE A 34 -39.25 -20.11 11.97
CA PHE A 34 -38.28 -19.13 12.51
C PHE A 34 -38.02 -19.33 14.01
N ASP A 35 -39.09 -19.45 14.81
CA ASP A 35 -39.01 -19.63 16.25
C ASP A 35 -38.36 -20.96 16.65
N GLU A 36 -38.62 -22.03 15.91
CA GLU A 36 -38.05 -23.34 16.14
C GLU A 36 -36.55 -23.40 15.83
N LYS A 37 -36.08 -22.58 14.90
CA LYS A 37 -34.65 -22.45 14.57
C LYS A 37 -33.90 -21.52 15.52
N ALA A 38 -34.58 -20.62 16.21
CA ALA A 38 -33.98 -19.59 17.03
C ALA A 38 -32.98 -20.17 18.07
N TYR A 39 -31.80 -19.59 18.16
CA TYR A 39 -30.70 -19.98 19.05
C TYR A 39 -30.20 -21.42 18.86
N LYS A 40 -30.40 -21.99 17.67
CA LYS A 40 -29.86 -23.31 17.29
C LYS A 40 -28.89 -23.16 16.13
N ASN A 41 -27.93 -24.08 16.04
CA ASN A 41 -27.03 -24.22 14.90
C ASN A 41 -26.90 -25.69 14.51
N GLY A 42 -26.48 -25.95 13.29
CA GLY A 42 -26.30 -27.31 12.79
C GLY A 42 -25.72 -27.31 11.37
N ILE A 43 -25.45 -28.51 10.88
CA ILE A 43 -24.89 -28.72 9.54
C ILE A 43 -25.98 -29.35 8.66
N ASN A 44 -26.21 -28.71 7.50
CA ASN A 44 -27.04 -29.27 6.44
C ASN A 44 -26.11 -29.87 5.38
N TYR A 45 -26.18 -31.20 5.20
CA TYR A 45 -25.41 -31.90 4.19
C TYR A 45 -26.15 -31.88 2.86
N VAL A 46 -25.48 -31.40 1.81
CA VAL A 46 -26.03 -31.29 0.45
C VAL A 46 -25.14 -32.07 -0.54
N ASN A 47 -25.63 -32.27 -1.78
CA ASN A 47 -25.03 -33.23 -2.73
C ASN A 47 -23.52 -33.05 -3.02
N ASN A 48 -22.92 -31.89 -2.85
CA ASN A 48 -21.51 -31.65 -3.12
C ASN A 48 -20.82 -30.83 -2.01
N GLY A 49 -21.33 -30.90 -0.78
CA GLY A 49 -20.75 -30.14 0.31
C GLY A 49 -21.68 -30.05 1.51
N LEU A 50 -21.48 -29.01 2.28
CA LEU A 50 -22.30 -28.76 3.47
C LEU A 50 -22.59 -27.28 3.66
N GLU A 51 -23.66 -27.01 4.41
CA GLU A 51 -24.03 -25.69 4.84
C GLU A 51 -23.91 -25.56 6.35
N LEU A 52 -23.20 -24.56 6.81
CA LEU A 52 -23.20 -24.16 8.22
C LEU A 52 -24.38 -23.23 8.47
N CYS A 53 -25.33 -23.73 9.25
CA CYS A 53 -26.62 -23.09 9.48
C CYS A 53 -26.79 -22.64 10.92
N TRP A 54 -27.47 -21.52 11.12
CA TRP A 54 -27.93 -21.08 12.44
C TRP A 54 -29.23 -20.29 12.32
N GLY A 55 -30.02 -20.30 13.38
CA GLY A 55 -31.30 -19.60 13.44
C GLY A 55 -31.18 -18.28 14.18
N ILE A 56 -31.55 -17.20 13.51
CA ILE A 56 -31.68 -15.89 14.14
C ILE A 56 -32.92 -15.86 15.07
N SER A 57 -32.83 -15.11 16.17
CA SER A 57 -33.94 -15.01 17.13
C SER A 57 -34.92 -13.89 16.82
N GLU A 58 -34.44 -12.84 16.20
CA GLU A 58 -35.20 -11.65 15.81
C GLU A 58 -34.53 -10.97 14.61
N TYR A 59 -35.21 -10.05 13.96
CA TYR A 59 -34.61 -9.24 12.93
C TYR A 59 -33.94 -8.01 13.52
N GLY A 60 -32.71 -7.69 13.09
CA GLY A 60 -31.99 -6.54 13.60
C GLY A 60 -30.49 -6.65 13.39
N TYR A 61 -29.74 -5.89 14.18
CA TYR A 61 -28.28 -5.97 14.20
C TYR A 61 -27.85 -7.10 15.14
N HIS A 62 -27.05 -8.00 14.61
CA HIS A 62 -26.53 -9.15 15.33
C HIS A 62 -25.03 -9.27 15.13
N ASN A 63 -24.33 -9.77 16.16
CA ASN A 63 -22.91 -10.08 16.10
C ASN A 63 -22.71 -11.56 16.42
N TYR A 64 -22.60 -12.37 15.37
CA TYR A 64 -22.38 -13.81 15.51
C TYR A 64 -20.91 -14.16 15.47
N VAL A 65 -20.49 -15.07 16.34
CA VAL A 65 -19.20 -15.73 16.30
C VAL A 65 -19.43 -17.19 15.93
N LEU A 66 -18.85 -17.59 14.80
CA LEU A 66 -18.89 -18.97 14.33
C LEU A 66 -17.50 -19.58 14.49
N THR A 67 -17.43 -20.75 15.12
CA THR A 67 -16.18 -21.51 15.25
C THR A 67 -16.38 -22.93 14.77
N TYR A 68 -15.39 -23.48 14.07
CA TYR A 68 -15.39 -24.84 13.58
C TYR A 68 -13.97 -25.27 13.25
N ASP A 69 -13.72 -26.57 13.25
CA ASP A 69 -12.46 -27.16 12.83
C ASP A 69 -12.60 -27.73 11.44
N ILE A 70 -11.57 -27.56 10.60
CA ILE A 70 -11.47 -28.17 9.28
C ILE A 70 -10.34 -29.19 9.29
N GLU A 71 -10.68 -30.47 9.28
CA GLU A 71 -9.70 -31.52 9.11
C GLU A 71 -9.22 -31.57 7.66
N GLY A 72 -7.90 -31.57 7.45
CA GLY A 72 -7.31 -31.58 6.11
C GLY A 72 -7.26 -30.21 5.43
N PHE A 73 -7.32 -29.12 6.17
CA PHE A 73 -7.22 -27.75 5.65
C PHE A 73 -5.91 -27.52 4.88
N VAL A 74 -4.81 -28.06 5.38
CA VAL A 74 -3.52 -28.07 4.66
C VAL A 74 -3.34 -29.40 3.93
N ALA A 75 -3.02 -29.34 2.65
CA ALA A 75 -2.68 -30.49 1.83
C ALA A 75 -1.17 -30.61 1.64
N LYS A 76 -0.66 -31.84 1.75
CA LYS A 76 0.71 -32.22 1.37
C LYS A 76 0.72 -32.66 -0.08
N LEU A 77 1.43 -31.92 -0.92
CA LEU A 77 1.64 -32.22 -2.33
C LEU A 77 2.96 -32.97 -2.57
N THR A 78 3.26 -33.30 -3.81
CA THR A 78 4.51 -33.97 -4.18
C THR A 78 5.75 -33.09 -4.04
N ASP A 79 5.57 -31.76 -4.13
CA ASP A 79 6.65 -30.75 -4.11
C ASP A 79 6.55 -29.71 -2.99
N SER A 80 5.43 -29.65 -2.27
CA SER A 80 5.15 -28.56 -1.31
C SER A 80 3.98 -28.92 -0.39
N ASP A 81 3.78 -28.10 0.65
CA ASP A 81 2.52 -28.05 1.39
C ASP A 81 1.66 -26.91 0.85
N MET A 82 0.34 -27.05 0.87
CA MET A 82 -0.58 -26.14 0.23
C MET A 82 -1.80 -25.82 1.10
N ILE A 83 -2.17 -24.56 1.18
CA ILE A 83 -3.52 -24.13 1.53
C ILE A 83 -4.21 -23.73 0.22
N TYR A 84 -5.32 -24.39 -0.12
CA TYR A 84 -6.19 -24.01 -1.23
C TYR A 84 -7.63 -24.12 -0.79
N TRP A 85 -8.25 -22.99 -0.43
CA TRP A 85 -9.56 -23.00 0.21
C TRP A 85 -10.41 -21.81 -0.18
N ARG A 86 -11.70 -22.06 -0.43
CA ARG A 86 -12.70 -21.00 -0.59
C ARG A 86 -13.22 -20.60 0.79
N LEU A 87 -12.72 -19.46 1.29
CA LEU A 87 -13.04 -18.96 2.63
C LEU A 87 -14.38 -18.24 2.68
N ILE A 88 -14.72 -17.51 1.63
CA ILE A 88 -16.04 -16.88 1.47
C ILE A 88 -16.67 -17.40 0.19
N PRO A 89 -17.83 -18.09 0.26
CA PRO A 89 -18.54 -18.59 -0.91
C PRO A 89 -19.28 -17.46 -1.63
N ASN A 90 -19.62 -17.69 -2.90
CA ASN A 90 -20.57 -16.87 -3.65
C ASN A 90 -22.02 -17.18 -3.24
N GLU A 91 -22.96 -16.41 -3.77
CA GLU A 91 -24.42 -16.60 -3.57
C GLU A 91 -24.85 -16.56 -2.10
N LEU A 92 -24.19 -15.75 -1.30
CA LEU A 92 -24.62 -15.46 0.07
C LEU A 92 -25.99 -14.75 0.04
N SER A 93 -26.86 -15.07 0.97
CA SER A 93 -28.21 -14.48 1.08
C SER A 93 -28.20 -12.96 1.28
N SER A 94 -27.13 -12.42 1.81
CA SER A 94 -26.85 -10.99 1.87
C SER A 94 -25.40 -10.74 1.44
N LYS A 95 -25.17 -9.61 0.76
CA LYS A 95 -23.82 -9.20 0.34
C LYS A 95 -23.04 -8.73 1.56
N PRO A 96 -21.86 -9.30 1.85
CA PRO A 96 -20.97 -8.73 2.86
C PRO A 96 -20.46 -7.37 2.39
N ASP A 97 -20.54 -6.35 3.24
CA ASP A 97 -20.06 -5.00 2.92
C ASP A 97 -18.53 -4.91 2.99
N ASP A 98 -17.93 -5.71 3.87
CA ASP A 98 -16.50 -5.80 4.04
C ASP A 98 -16.10 -7.15 4.61
N VAL A 99 -14.99 -7.72 4.15
CA VAL A 99 -14.48 -9.01 4.58
C VAL A 99 -13.00 -8.92 4.89
N HIS A 100 -12.64 -9.25 6.12
CA HIS A 100 -11.27 -9.40 6.57
C HIS A 100 -11.00 -10.86 6.95
N ILE A 101 -9.97 -11.44 6.37
CA ILE A 101 -9.54 -12.81 6.63
C ILE A 101 -8.11 -12.80 7.13
N LYS A 102 -7.87 -13.53 8.21
CA LYS A 102 -6.55 -13.74 8.77
C LYS A 102 -6.30 -15.22 8.96
N ILE A 103 -5.21 -15.74 8.35
CA ILE A 103 -4.77 -17.12 8.51
C ILE A 103 -3.42 -17.10 9.22
N TYR A 104 -3.33 -17.78 10.34
CA TYR A 104 -2.13 -17.82 11.17
C TYR A 104 -1.88 -19.25 11.67
N SER A 105 -0.68 -19.50 12.12
CA SER A 105 -0.22 -20.76 12.71
C SER A 105 0.54 -20.45 13.99
N ASP A 106 0.80 -21.47 14.81
CA ASP A 106 1.66 -21.37 15.99
C ASP A 106 3.10 -20.94 15.61
N THR A 107 3.51 -21.21 14.37
CA THR A 107 4.76 -20.71 13.80
C THR A 107 4.44 -19.61 12.80
N TYR A 108 5.10 -18.45 12.94
CA TYR A 108 4.98 -17.34 11.99
C TYR A 108 5.31 -17.79 10.57
N PHE A 109 4.47 -17.43 9.61
CA PHE A 109 4.77 -17.61 8.21
C PHE A 109 5.92 -16.67 7.79
N SER A 110 6.83 -17.17 7.00
CA SER A 110 7.84 -16.33 6.37
C SER A 110 7.16 -15.37 5.40
N ASP A 111 7.64 -14.13 5.35
CA ASP A 111 7.17 -13.13 4.39
C ASP A 111 7.35 -13.56 2.92
N ASN A 112 8.13 -14.63 2.71
CA ASN A 112 8.41 -15.22 1.41
C ASN A 112 7.40 -16.31 1.00
N VAL A 113 6.36 -16.59 1.77
CA VAL A 113 5.32 -17.54 1.40
C VAL A 113 4.49 -16.99 0.24
N PRO A 114 4.52 -17.63 -0.95
CA PRO A 114 3.73 -17.17 -2.08
C PRO A 114 2.23 -17.37 -1.81
N VAL A 115 1.45 -16.30 -1.95
CA VAL A 115 0.00 -16.28 -1.72
C VAL A 115 -0.73 -15.67 -2.91
N TRP A 116 -1.85 -16.27 -3.29
CA TRP A 116 -2.76 -15.77 -4.32
C TRP A 116 -4.18 -15.72 -3.78
N GLY A 117 -4.87 -14.63 -4.05
CA GLY A 117 -6.30 -14.49 -3.83
C GLY A 117 -7.09 -14.57 -5.13
N TYR A 118 -8.27 -15.21 -5.10
CA TYR A 118 -9.17 -15.30 -6.25
C TYR A 118 -10.61 -14.98 -5.86
N GLY A 119 -11.38 -14.47 -6.82
CA GLY A 119 -12.84 -14.34 -6.73
C GLY A 119 -13.32 -12.90 -6.67
N LYS A 120 -12.91 -12.13 -5.68
CA LYS A 120 -13.26 -10.70 -5.55
C LYS A 120 -12.31 -9.84 -6.36
N LYS A 121 -12.86 -9.03 -7.23
CA LYS A 121 -12.11 -8.03 -7.99
C LYS A 121 -11.60 -6.92 -7.06
N GLY A 122 -10.30 -6.62 -7.11
CA GLY A 122 -9.68 -5.58 -6.27
C GLY A 122 -9.37 -6.00 -4.84
N ALA A 123 -9.73 -7.22 -4.42
CA ALA A 123 -9.34 -7.77 -3.13
C ALA A 123 -7.82 -7.98 -3.03
N THR A 124 -7.30 -7.91 -1.81
CA THR A 124 -5.88 -8.12 -1.52
C THR A 124 -5.65 -9.47 -0.82
N ALA A 125 -4.48 -10.10 -1.07
CA ALA A 125 -4.03 -11.29 -0.36
C ALA A 125 -2.50 -11.26 -0.24
N TYR A 126 -1.98 -11.26 1.00
CA TYR A 126 -0.55 -11.14 1.27
C TYR A 126 -0.16 -11.77 2.61
N VAL A 127 1.14 -12.02 2.81
CA VAL A 127 1.68 -12.36 4.13
C VAL A 127 2.15 -11.06 4.80
N TYR A 128 1.74 -10.85 6.03
CA TYR A 128 2.14 -9.71 6.83
C TYR A 128 2.27 -10.11 8.30
N ASP A 129 3.36 -9.72 8.94
CA ASP A 129 3.62 -9.99 10.36
C ASP A 129 3.40 -11.46 10.74
N GLY A 130 3.82 -12.38 9.85
CA GLY A 130 3.79 -13.82 10.08
C GLY A 130 2.44 -14.52 9.87
N TYR A 131 1.45 -13.86 9.25
CA TYR A 131 0.15 -14.44 8.89
C TYR A 131 -0.31 -13.99 7.51
N ILE A 132 -1.21 -14.77 6.89
CA ILE A 132 -1.85 -14.38 5.63
C ILE A 132 -3.05 -13.49 5.95
N GLU A 133 -3.09 -12.31 5.34
CA GLU A 133 -4.23 -11.41 5.35
C GLU A 133 -4.88 -11.34 3.97
N MET A 134 -6.23 -11.32 3.96
CA MET A 134 -7.01 -11.03 2.77
C MET A 134 -8.10 -10.02 3.11
N ASN A 135 -8.29 -9.02 2.26
CA ASN A 135 -9.32 -8.00 2.44
C ASN A 135 -10.14 -7.86 1.16
N SER A 136 -11.45 -7.73 1.29
CA SER A 136 -12.34 -7.59 0.13
C SER A 136 -12.26 -6.22 -0.53
N GLU A 137 -11.74 -5.22 0.17
CA GLU A 137 -11.70 -3.82 -0.28
C GLU A 137 -13.10 -3.32 -0.73
N GLY A 138 -14.10 -3.65 0.07
CA GLY A 138 -15.50 -3.28 -0.14
C GLY A 138 -16.46 -4.46 -0.32
N THR A 139 -17.68 -4.16 -0.68
CA THR A 139 -18.80 -5.12 -0.76
C THR A 139 -18.54 -6.25 -1.76
N LEU A 140 -18.80 -7.50 -1.35
CA LEU A 140 -18.82 -8.63 -2.27
C LEU A 140 -20.15 -8.70 -3.02
N ASP A 141 -20.10 -8.77 -4.34
CA ASP A 141 -21.26 -9.04 -5.16
C ASP A 141 -21.68 -10.52 -5.08
N SER A 142 -22.91 -10.83 -5.51
CA SER A 142 -23.48 -12.18 -5.34
C SER A 142 -22.71 -13.28 -6.07
N ASP A 143 -22.01 -12.94 -7.14
CA ASP A 143 -21.16 -13.84 -7.94
C ASP A 143 -19.69 -13.84 -7.50
N GLU A 144 -19.33 -12.95 -6.58
CA GLU A 144 -17.98 -12.86 -6.03
C GLU A 144 -17.78 -13.79 -4.82
N TYR A 145 -16.55 -14.20 -4.61
CA TYR A 145 -16.14 -15.12 -3.54
C TYR A 145 -14.68 -14.79 -3.13
N MET A 146 -14.17 -15.41 -2.08
CA MET A 146 -12.76 -15.27 -1.71
C MET A 146 -12.12 -16.64 -1.50
N VAL A 147 -11.12 -16.92 -2.34
CA VAL A 147 -10.31 -18.15 -2.29
C VAL A 147 -8.86 -17.75 -2.00
N VAL A 148 -8.23 -18.46 -1.08
CA VAL A 148 -6.80 -18.42 -0.85
C VAL A 148 -6.11 -19.61 -1.53
N LEU A 149 -4.96 -19.35 -2.17
CA LEU A 149 -3.99 -20.35 -2.56
C LEU A 149 -2.63 -19.94 -2.01
N ALA A 150 -2.00 -20.76 -1.16
CA ALA A 150 -0.70 -20.48 -0.59
C ALA A 150 0.21 -21.70 -0.70
N LYS A 151 1.50 -21.46 -1.02
CA LYS A 151 2.54 -22.47 -1.16
C LYS A 151 3.52 -22.40 0.00
N PHE A 152 3.77 -23.51 0.65
CA PHE A 152 4.76 -23.65 1.70
C PHE A 152 5.80 -24.72 1.31
N ASP A 153 6.97 -24.65 1.90
CA ASP A 153 7.98 -25.69 1.73
C ASP A 153 7.44 -27.05 2.21
N SER A 154 7.84 -28.13 1.52
CA SER A 154 7.38 -29.47 1.86
C SER A 154 7.78 -29.83 3.30
N GLY A 155 6.81 -30.27 4.09
CA GLY A 155 7.01 -30.64 5.50
C GLY A 155 6.92 -29.46 6.47
N THR A 156 6.41 -28.32 6.05
CA THR A 156 6.08 -27.19 6.94
C THR A 156 5.01 -27.58 7.94
N PHE A 157 4.05 -28.41 7.52
CA PHE A 157 2.93 -28.84 8.37
C PHE A 157 2.88 -30.36 8.55
N ASP A 158 2.48 -30.80 9.74
CA ASP A 158 2.16 -32.20 9.99
C ASP A 158 0.71 -32.50 9.58
N THR A 159 0.49 -32.71 8.29
CA THR A 159 -0.81 -33.01 7.72
C THR A 159 -0.91 -34.44 7.17
N LYS A 160 -2.05 -35.08 7.37
CA LYS A 160 -2.39 -36.40 6.82
C LYS A 160 -3.06 -36.30 5.45
N ASN A 161 -3.52 -35.13 5.04
CA ASN A 161 -4.14 -34.89 3.75
C ASN A 161 -3.08 -34.88 2.66
N THR A 162 -2.82 -36.02 2.05
CA THR A 162 -1.79 -36.20 1.00
C THR A 162 -2.44 -36.29 -0.37
N ILE A 163 -1.99 -35.47 -1.31
CA ILE A 163 -2.52 -35.40 -2.67
C ILE A 163 -1.38 -35.63 -3.67
N ASP A 164 -1.58 -36.58 -4.61
CA ASP A 164 -0.60 -36.94 -5.63
C ASP A 164 -0.64 -35.98 -6.84
N HIS A 165 -0.38 -34.71 -6.57
CA HIS A 165 -0.19 -33.66 -7.57
C HIS A 165 0.88 -32.67 -7.08
N ASP A 166 1.50 -31.92 -8.00
CA ASP A 166 2.38 -30.81 -7.69
C ASP A 166 1.59 -29.50 -7.49
N PHE A 167 2.23 -28.49 -6.94
CA PHE A 167 1.61 -27.18 -6.72
C PHE A 167 1.17 -26.51 -8.04
N LYS A 168 1.96 -26.71 -9.09
CA LYS A 168 1.67 -26.14 -10.41
C LYS A 168 0.31 -26.59 -10.95
N TYR A 169 -0.09 -27.84 -10.71
CA TYR A 169 -1.41 -28.34 -11.11
C TYR A 169 -2.53 -27.48 -10.52
N TYR A 170 -2.48 -27.16 -9.21
CA TYR A 170 -3.49 -26.34 -8.54
C TYR A 170 -3.42 -24.88 -8.96
N GLN A 171 -2.21 -24.34 -9.16
CA GLN A 171 -2.04 -22.98 -9.67
C GLN A 171 -2.65 -22.83 -11.08
N ASP A 172 -2.43 -23.78 -11.96
CA ASP A 172 -2.99 -23.76 -13.31
C ASP A 172 -4.52 -23.97 -13.28
N MET A 173 -5.03 -24.79 -12.36
CA MET A 173 -6.47 -24.98 -12.15
C MET A 173 -7.14 -23.70 -11.62
N ALA A 174 -6.55 -23.03 -10.64
CA ALA A 174 -7.04 -21.78 -10.09
C ALA A 174 -7.08 -20.67 -11.15
N LYS A 175 -6.05 -20.60 -12.00
CA LYS A 175 -6.00 -19.66 -13.14
C LYS A 175 -7.08 -19.93 -14.19
N LYS A 176 -7.42 -21.19 -14.46
CA LYS A 176 -8.49 -21.53 -15.43
C LYS A 176 -9.88 -21.15 -14.94
N GLY A 177 -10.10 -21.20 -13.65
CA GLY A 177 -11.38 -20.78 -13.01
C GLY A 177 -11.48 -19.28 -12.76
N SER A 178 -10.37 -18.54 -12.89
CA SER A 178 -10.32 -17.10 -12.71
C SER A 178 -10.45 -16.39 -14.04
N THR A 179 -11.35 -15.44 -14.14
CA THR A 179 -11.31 -14.41 -15.18
C THR A 179 -10.20 -13.44 -14.76
N PRO A 180 -9.13 -13.25 -15.58
CA PRO A 180 -8.20 -12.18 -15.31
C PRO A 180 -9.00 -10.89 -15.18
N TYR A 181 -8.72 -10.13 -14.13
CA TYR A 181 -9.29 -8.79 -14.00
C TYR A 181 -8.99 -8.01 -15.28
N ARG A 182 -9.99 -7.87 -16.13
CA ARG A 182 -9.97 -6.96 -17.28
C ARG A 182 -10.94 -5.85 -16.98
N GLU A 183 -10.42 -4.73 -16.53
CA GLU A 183 -11.12 -3.48 -16.69
C GLU A 183 -11.48 -3.24 -18.18
N ASN A 184 -12.59 -2.55 -18.43
CA ASN A 184 -12.96 -2.10 -19.76
C ASN A 184 -11.75 -1.46 -20.43
N THR A 185 -11.28 -2.10 -21.47
CA THR A 185 -10.05 -1.79 -22.15
C THR A 185 -10.09 -0.40 -22.79
N MET A 186 -9.52 0.58 -22.11
CA MET A 186 -8.74 1.57 -22.82
C MET A 186 -7.62 0.84 -23.55
N SER A 187 -7.30 1.22 -24.79
CA SER A 187 -6.30 0.49 -25.56
C SER A 187 -4.99 0.41 -24.78
N LYS A 188 -4.29 -0.71 -24.87
CA LYS A 188 -3.00 -0.95 -24.17
C LYS A 188 -2.02 0.23 -24.23
N ASN A 189 -2.13 1.04 -25.28
CA ASN A 189 -1.28 2.22 -25.51
C ASN A 189 -1.72 3.46 -24.73
N GLU A 190 -3.01 3.60 -24.38
CA GLU A 190 -3.51 4.76 -23.63
C GLU A 190 -3.29 4.60 -22.12
N SER A 191 -3.44 3.40 -21.58
CA SER A 191 -3.18 3.11 -20.16
C SER A 191 -1.68 3.23 -19.83
N LEU A 192 -0.82 2.77 -20.74
CA LEU A 192 0.63 2.88 -20.64
C LEU A 192 1.11 4.33 -20.71
N LEU A 193 0.46 5.13 -21.58
CA LEU A 193 0.72 6.55 -21.70
C LEU A 193 0.32 7.30 -20.42
N PHE A 194 -0.75 6.89 -19.76
CA PHE A 194 -1.25 7.54 -18.55
C PHE A 194 -0.34 7.32 -17.33
N SER A 195 0.15 6.10 -17.07
CA SER A 195 1.13 5.86 -15.99
C SER A 195 2.44 6.63 -16.23
N PHE A 196 2.91 6.69 -17.49
CA PHE A 196 4.07 7.52 -17.86
C PHE A 196 3.78 9.01 -17.72
N ILE A 197 2.60 9.47 -18.11
CA ILE A 197 2.18 10.86 -17.98
C ILE A 197 2.05 11.26 -16.51
N MET A 198 1.59 10.36 -15.63
CA MET A 198 1.45 10.60 -14.19
C MET A 198 2.82 10.83 -13.53
N VAL A 199 3.79 9.93 -13.74
CA VAL A 199 5.14 10.09 -13.19
C VAL A 199 5.86 11.27 -13.86
N PHE A 200 5.72 11.42 -15.19
CA PHE A 200 6.34 12.51 -15.95
C PHE A 200 5.72 13.88 -15.64
N PHE A 201 4.40 13.93 -15.43
CA PHE A 201 3.69 15.15 -15.03
C PHE A 201 4.12 15.61 -13.62
N GLN A 202 4.26 14.70 -12.66
CA GLN A 202 4.77 15.02 -11.33
C GLN A 202 6.20 15.58 -11.39
N VAL A 203 7.11 14.92 -12.11
CA VAL A 203 8.51 15.37 -12.20
C VAL A 203 8.61 16.68 -12.97
N SER A 204 7.87 16.85 -14.07
CA SER A 204 7.95 18.05 -14.91
C SER A 204 7.34 19.28 -14.25
N VAL A 205 6.16 19.14 -13.61
CA VAL A 205 5.49 20.25 -12.92
C VAL A 205 6.31 20.73 -11.72
N TRP A 206 6.77 19.81 -10.91
CA TRP A 206 7.55 20.17 -9.72
C TRP A 206 8.96 20.62 -10.10
N GLY A 207 9.56 20.08 -11.14
CA GLY A 207 10.81 20.58 -11.71
C GLY A 207 10.70 22.04 -12.14
N ILE A 208 9.61 22.40 -12.82
CA ILE A 208 9.33 23.80 -13.22
C ILE A 208 9.08 24.68 -11.99
N VAL A 209 8.25 24.24 -11.05
CA VAL A 209 7.95 24.97 -9.82
C VAL A 209 9.23 25.32 -9.06
N ILE A 210 10.10 24.37 -8.82
CA ILE A 210 11.33 24.61 -8.07
C ILE A 210 12.36 25.38 -8.88
N PHE A 211 12.45 25.17 -10.19
CA PHE A 211 13.27 26.05 -11.05
C PHE A 211 12.85 27.50 -10.91
N VAL A 212 11.53 27.75 -10.87
CA VAL A 212 10.96 29.10 -10.67
C VAL A 212 11.25 29.62 -9.27
N VAL A 213 11.09 28.79 -8.23
CA VAL A 213 11.40 29.14 -6.83
C VAL A 213 12.90 29.50 -6.70
N ILE A 214 13.80 28.65 -7.20
CA ILE A 214 15.24 28.88 -7.17
C ILE A 214 15.62 30.14 -7.95
N LYS A 215 15.06 30.34 -9.14
CA LYS A 215 15.31 31.54 -9.97
C LYS A 215 14.80 32.79 -9.29
N SER A 216 13.63 32.76 -8.64
CA SER A 216 13.05 33.88 -7.91
C SER A 216 13.85 34.19 -6.64
N ALA A 217 14.26 33.16 -5.89
CA ALA A 217 15.10 33.33 -4.70
C ALA A 217 16.47 33.94 -5.04
N LYS A 218 17.14 33.45 -6.10
CA LYS A 218 18.40 34.03 -6.58
C LYS A 218 18.24 35.50 -7.01
N LYS A 219 17.13 35.84 -7.65
CA LYS A 219 16.84 37.22 -8.06
C LYS A 219 16.63 38.14 -6.88
N SER A 220 16.09 37.66 -5.77
CA SER A 220 15.88 38.42 -4.53
C SER A 220 17.08 38.43 -3.58
N GLY A 221 18.21 37.80 -3.94
CA GLY A 221 19.39 37.71 -3.11
C GLY A 221 19.29 36.73 -1.94
N ARG A 222 18.20 35.94 -1.85
CA ARG A 222 18.06 34.89 -0.84
C ARG A 222 18.91 33.67 -1.22
N MET A 223 19.75 33.21 -0.29
CA MET A 223 20.48 31.96 -0.48
C MET A 223 19.52 30.79 -0.42
N VAL A 224 19.45 30.02 -1.51
CA VAL A 224 18.66 28.80 -1.59
C VAL A 224 19.45 27.68 -0.93
N GLY A 225 18.88 27.01 0.09
CA GLY A 225 19.56 25.94 0.83
C GLY A 225 20.30 26.42 2.09
N SER A 226 19.83 27.53 2.70
CA SER A 226 20.44 28.12 3.90
C SER A 226 20.51 27.19 5.12
N LYS A 227 19.79 26.09 5.13
CA LYS A 227 19.84 25.06 6.17
C LYS A 227 20.30 23.72 5.59
N GLU A 228 21.51 23.68 5.04
CA GLU A 228 22.18 22.39 4.79
C GLU A 228 22.48 21.72 6.13
N LEU A 229 22.07 20.45 6.24
CA LEU A 229 22.44 19.62 7.37
C LEU A 229 23.96 19.37 7.33
N ASP A 230 24.72 19.95 8.28
CA ASP A 230 26.14 19.70 8.43
C ASP A 230 26.37 18.72 9.58
N PHE A 231 26.76 17.50 9.24
CA PHE A 231 27.03 16.43 10.22
C PHE A 231 28.45 16.42 10.73
N GLY A 232 29.30 17.37 10.38
CA GLY A 232 30.74 17.26 10.66
C GLY A 232 31.34 16.04 9.93
N GLN A 233 32.58 15.69 10.28
CA GLN A 233 33.31 14.60 9.59
C GLN A 233 32.91 13.19 10.03
N ARG A 234 32.29 13.02 11.21
CA ARG A 234 31.88 11.71 11.73
C ARG A 234 30.37 11.50 11.51
N GLY A 235 30.00 10.38 10.89
CA GLY A 235 28.60 9.99 10.66
C GLY A 235 27.99 10.45 9.35
N ARG A 236 28.72 11.19 8.49
CA ARG A 236 28.22 11.70 7.20
C ARG A 236 28.35 10.71 6.04
N VAL A 237 29.24 9.75 6.14
CA VAL A 237 29.55 8.83 5.05
C VAL A 237 29.04 7.43 5.39
N LEU A 238 28.05 6.99 4.64
CA LEU A 238 27.58 5.61 4.72
C LEU A 238 28.60 4.64 4.10
N PRO A 239 28.67 3.38 4.57
CA PRO A 239 29.46 2.35 3.93
C PRO A 239 29.21 2.29 2.42
N LYS A 240 30.23 1.97 1.62
CA LYS A 240 30.08 1.81 0.18
C LYS A 240 29.25 0.57 -0.15
N ASP A 241 29.56 -0.52 0.53
CA ASP A 241 28.97 -1.85 0.30
C ASP A 241 27.79 -2.08 1.27
N VAL A 242 26.67 -1.42 1.01
CA VAL A 242 25.42 -1.65 1.73
C VAL A 242 24.64 -2.72 0.96
N PRO A 243 24.21 -3.81 1.62
CA PRO A 243 23.39 -4.84 0.97
C PRO A 243 22.03 -4.30 0.55
N ASN A 244 21.40 -4.97 -0.41
CA ASN A 244 20.03 -4.69 -0.78
C ASN A 244 19.09 -5.01 0.39
N MET A 245 18.18 -4.08 0.70
CA MET A 245 17.19 -4.22 1.76
C MET A 245 15.80 -3.97 1.18
N ARG A 246 14.88 -4.90 1.39
CA ARG A 246 13.51 -4.84 0.85
C ARG A 246 12.56 -4.03 1.73
N ASP A 247 12.81 -4.03 3.04
CA ASP A 247 11.95 -3.38 4.00
C ASP A 247 11.89 -1.87 3.81
N ILE A 248 10.69 -1.32 3.87
CA ILE A 248 10.50 0.12 3.87
C ILE A 248 10.78 0.64 5.27
N PRO A 249 11.84 1.46 5.44
CA PRO A 249 12.26 1.92 6.75
C PRO A 249 11.30 2.96 7.34
N PHE A 250 11.50 3.30 8.62
CA PHE A 250 10.84 4.40 9.35
C PHE A 250 9.32 4.23 9.51
N ASN A 251 8.81 3.00 9.51
CA ASN A 251 7.35 2.75 9.52
C ASN A 251 6.63 3.57 8.44
N LYS A 252 7.21 3.67 7.25
CA LYS A 252 6.67 4.43 6.11
C LYS A 252 6.61 5.94 6.33
N ASP A 253 7.31 6.51 7.34
CA ASP A 253 7.38 7.97 7.55
C ASP A 253 8.25 8.64 6.48
N ILE A 254 7.58 9.30 5.53
CA ILE A 254 8.22 9.98 4.39
C ILE A 254 9.00 11.24 4.82
N PHE A 255 8.64 11.89 5.92
CA PHE A 255 9.36 13.06 6.45
C PHE A 255 10.71 12.64 7.03
N ARG A 256 10.72 11.53 7.80
CA ARG A 256 11.95 10.91 8.29
C ARG A 256 12.83 10.46 7.14
N ALA A 257 12.25 9.78 6.14
CA ALA A 257 12.98 9.31 4.97
C ALA A 257 13.63 10.47 4.20
N PHE A 258 12.90 11.58 3.99
CA PHE A 258 13.43 12.76 3.35
C PHE A 258 14.59 13.40 4.14
N TRP A 259 14.42 13.56 5.45
CA TRP A 259 15.47 14.10 6.32
C TRP A 259 16.76 13.24 6.26
N VAL A 260 16.63 11.92 6.34
CA VAL A 260 17.76 10.98 6.26
C VAL A 260 18.40 11.02 4.88
N ALA A 261 17.63 11.10 3.80
CA ALA A 261 18.14 11.22 2.44
C ALA A 261 18.95 12.51 2.23
N GLU A 262 18.46 13.66 2.75
CA GLU A 262 19.19 14.94 2.75
C GLU A 262 20.47 14.86 3.58
N ALA A 263 20.37 14.29 4.78
CA ALA A 263 21.47 14.17 5.72
C ALA A 263 22.66 13.37 5.16
N TYR A 264 22.35 12.25 4.50
CA TYR A 264 23.37 11.34 3.95
C TYR A 264 23.64 11.56 2.44
N LYS A 265 23.01 12.57 1.83
CA LYS A 265 23.19 12.93 0.40
C LYS A 265 22.92 11.75 -0.54
N LEU A 266 21.73 11.18 -0.42
CA LEU A 266 21.30 10.03 -1.24
C LEU A 266 20.75 10.44 -2.63
N ASP A 267 21.28 11.51 -3.24
CA ASP A 267 20.97 12.03 -4.57
C ASP A 267 19.52 12.50 -4.77
N ASN A 268 18.82 12.81 -3.67
CA ASN A 268 17.47 13.35 -3.71
C ASN A 268 17.42 14.85 -4.00
N LYS A 269 16.27 15.32 -4.46
CA LYS A 269 15.98 16.74 -4.66
C LYS A 269 14.74 17.13 -3.84
N LYS A 270 14.63 18.41 -3.47
CA LYS A 270 13.43 18.93 -2.79
C LYS A 270 12.15 18.70 -3.62
N THR A 271 12.24 18.73 -4.96
CA THR A 271 11.15 18.37 -5.89
C THR A 271 10.64 16.97 -5.68
N ASP A 272 11.55 16.04 -5.46
CA ASP A 272 11.24 14.62 -5.34
C ASP A 272 10.39 14.39 -4.09
N PHE A 273 10.68 15.11 -3.01
CA PHE A 273 9.88 15.02 -1.78
C PHE A 273 8.45 15.54 -1.95
N LEU A 274 8.24 16.64 -2.68
CA LEU A 274 6.89 17.10 -2.99
C LEU A 274 6.11 16.07 -3.82
N GLY A 275 6.77 15.46 -4.79
CA GLY A 275 6.20 14.36 -5.56
C GLY A 275 5.79 13.17 -4.68
N ALA A 276 6.64 12.81 -3.72
CA ALA A 276 6.33 11.72 -2.77
C ALA A 276 5.12 12.05 -1.89
N ILE A 277 4.96 13.29 -1.44
CA ILE A 277 3.78 13.73 -0.68
C ILE A 277 2.50 13.62 -1.54
N LEU A 278 2.56 14.02 -2.81
CA LEU A 278 1.40 13.88 -3.69
C LEU A 278 1.03 12.42 -3.92
N LEU A 279 2.02 11.53 -4.16
CA LEU A 279 1.78 10.10 -4.24
C LEU A 279 1.14 9.55 -2.98
N LYS A 280 1.65 9.93 -1.80
CA LYS A 280 1.06 9.57 -0.52
C LYS A 280 -0.39 10.04 -0.40
N TRP A 281 -0.68 11.29 -0.77
CA TRP A 281 -2.04 11.83 -0.71
C TRP A 281 -3.00 11.15 -1.70
N MET A 282 -2.51 10.71 -2.85
CA MET A 282 -3.30 9.88 -3.78
C MET A 282 -3.61 8.52 -3.17
N LEU A 283 -2.62 7.85 -2.61
CA LEU A 283 -2.79 6.56 -1.92
C LEU A 283 -3.80 6.68 -0.76
N GLU A 284 -3.72 7.77 0.02
CA GLU A 284 -4.64 8.08 1.12
C GLU A 284 -5.99 8.68 0.66
N LYS A 285 -6.24 8.77 -0.65
CA LYS A 285 -7.47 9.34 -1.23
C LYS A 285 -7.75 10.79 -0.80
N LYS A 286 -6.70 11.53 -0.45
CA LYS A 286 -6.77 12.94 -0.04
C LYS A 286 -6.83 13.90 -1.22
N ILE A 287 -6.31 13.49 -2.35
CA ILE A 287 -6.37 14.19 -3.64
C ILE A 287 -6.74 13.22 -4.75
N VAL A 288 -7.28 13.77 -5.83
CA VAL A 288 -7.61 12.98 -7.05
C VAL A 288 -6.95 13.62 -8.25
N LEU A 289 -6.36 12.80 -9.12
CA LEU A 289 -5.93 13.25 -10.43
C LEU A 289 -7.05 13.03 -11.44
N ARG A 290 -7.29 14.03 -12.27
CA ARG A 290 -8.30 13.97 -13.33
C ARG A 290 -7.72 14.54 -14.63
N LYS A 291 -8.09 13.96 -15.75
CA LYS A 291 -7.85 14.53 -17.06
C LYS A 291 -8.86 15.64 -17.34
N GLN A 292 -8.40 16.74 -17.86
CA GLN A 292 -9.24 17.87 -18.25
C GLN A 292 -8.80 18.38 -19.63
N GLU A 293 -9.78 18.64 -20.50
CA GLU A 293 -9.50 19.32 -21.77
C GLU A 293 -9.24 20.82 -21.50
N VAL A 294 -8.03 21.27 -21.81
CA VAL A 294 -7.66 22.67 -21.75
C VAL A 294 -7.66 23.26 -23.17
N LYS A 295 -8.54 24.22 -23.39
CA LYS A 295 -8.63 24.93 -24.68
C LYS A 295 -7.62 26.06 -24.70
N ASN A 296 -6.55 25.92 -25.47
CA ASN A 296 -5.68 27.01 -25.86
C ASN A 296 -6.17 27.66 -27.17
N LEU A 297 -5.74 28.88 -27.42
CA LEU A 297 -6.18 29.68 -28.60
C LEU A 297 -6.10 28.93 -29.97
N PHE A 298 -5.29 27.87 -30.08
CA PHE A 298 -5.06 27.14 -31.31
C PHE A 298 -5.20 25.61 -31.24
N LYS A 299 -5.39 25.05 -30.02
CA LYS A 299 -5.46 23.59 -29.85
C LYS A 299 -6.13 23.25 -28.52
N THR A 300 -6.98 22.22 -28.51
CA THR A 300 -7.44 21.54 -27.33
C THR A 300 -6.40 20.47 -26.95
N THR A 301 -5.89 20.51 -25.73
CA THR A 301 -4.96 19.53 -25.18
C THR A 301 -5.55 18.93 -23.92
N GLU A 302 -5.40 17.63 -23.72
CA GLU A 302 -5.68 17.02 -22.42
C GLU A 302 -4.53 17.35 -21.47
N GLU A 303 -4.85 17.94 -20.34
CA GLU A 303 -3.90 18.18 -19.23
C GLU A 303 -4.42 17.45 -17.98
N SER A 304 -3.49 16.89 -17.18
CA SER A 304 -3.84 16.31 -15.89
C SER A 304 -3.92 17.41 -14.85
N VAL A 305 -4.98 17.42 -14.06
CA VAL A 305 -5.23 18.38 -12.98
C VAL A 305 -5.38 17.66 -11.66
N ILE A 306 -5.04 18.33 -10.57
CA ILE A 306 -5.17 17.80 -9.21
C ILE A 306 -6.45 18.37 -8.60
N VAL A 307 -7.40 17.51 -8.24
CA VAL A 307 -8.59 17.90 -7.48
C VAL A 307 -8.23 17.88 -6.00
N LEU A 308 -8.50 19.00 -5.32
CA LEU A 308 -8.20 19.27 -3.91
C LEU A 308 -9.52 19.42 -3.12
N PRO A 309 -10.10 18.33 -2.57
CA PRO A 309 -11.39 18.39 -1.88
C PRO A 309 -11.34 19.34 -0.66
N SER A 310 -12.42 20.06 -0.43
CA SER A 310 -12.46 21.10 0.64
C SER A 310 -12.51 20.53 2.05
N ASN A 311 -12.93 19.28 2.21
CA ASN A 311 -13.11 18.60 3.48
C ASN A 311 -11.95 17.63 3.83
N THR A 312 -10.82 17.73 3.14
CA THR A 312 -9.64 16.88 3.40
C THR A 312 -9.04 17.20 4.78
N ILE A 313 -8.83 16.15 5.57
CA ILE A 313 -8.26 16.25 6.93
C ILE A 313 -6.83 15.72 6.91
N PHE A 314 -5.95 16.42 7.61
CA PHE A 314 -4.55 16.05 7.78
C PHE A 314 -4.17 16.04 9.27
N ASP A 315 -3.58 14.96 9.73
CA ASP A 315 -3.01 14.86 11.07
C ASP A 315 -1.65 15.58 11.17
N ASN A 316 -0.96 15.71 10.05
CA ASN A 316 0.32 16.40 9.96
C ASN A 316 0.14 17.85 9.51
N ASP A 317 0.53 18.80 10.37
CA ASP A 317 0.45 20.24 10.08
C ASP A 317 1.24 20.69 8.85
N LEU A 318 2.36 20.02 8.53
CA LEU A 318 3.17 20.35 7.35
C LEU A 318 2.45 19.94 6.07
N GLU A 319 1.80 18.76 6.08
CA GLU A 319 0.96 18.34 4.97
C GLU A 319 -0.23 19.28 4.78
N ARG A 320 -0.90 19.66 5.88
CA ARG A 320 -2.01 20.62 5.85
C ARG A 320 -1.57 21.96 5.27
N LYS A 321 -0.45 22.54 5.73
CA LYS A 321 0.08 23.79 5.20
C LYS A 321 0.36 23.73 3.70
N LEU A 322 0.99 22.63 3.22
CA LEU A 322 1.25 22.44 1.79
C LEU A 322 -0.04 22.34 0.99
N PHE A 323 -1.03 21.60 1.49
CA PHE A 323 -2.32 21.47 0.84
C PHE A 323 -3.07 22.81 0.76
N GLU A 324 -3.01 23.64 1.81
CA GLU A 324 -3.58 24.98 1.83
C GLU A 324 -2.93 25.89 0.77
N MET A 325 -1.59 25.85 0.63
CA MET A 325 -0.89 26.60 -0.43
C MET A 325 -1.33 26.14 -1.83
N MET A 326 -1.51 24.84 -2.04
CA MET A 326 -1.99 24.30 -3.31
C MET A 326 -3.44 24.73 -3.58
N ARG A 327 -4.30 24.72 -2.57
CA ARG A 327 -5.68 25.22 -2.69
C ARG A 327 -5.77 26.70 -2.97
N GLU A 328 -4.91 27.50 -2.35
CA GLU A 328 -4.82 28.95 -2.64
C GLU A 328 -4.42 29.20 -4.10
N ALA A 329 -3.52 28.37 -4.63
CA ALA A 329 -3.10 28.45 -6.02
C ALA A 329 -4.21 28.06 -7.01
N SER A 330 -5.04 27.07 -6.67
CA SER A 330 -6.07 26.50 -7.55
C SER A 330 -7.33 27.33 -7.70
N ARG A 331 -7.61 28.24 -6.74
CA ARG A 331 -8.81 29.09 -6.65
C ARG A 331 -10.16 28.36 -6.56
N ASP A 332 -10.39 27.32 -7.34
CA ASP A 332 -11.63 26.55 -7.44
C ASP A 332 -11.51 25.12 -6.86
N GLY A 333 -10.33 24.74 -6.36
CA GLY A 333 -10.04 23.42 -5.84
C GLY A 333 -9.59 22.41 -6.91
N VAL A 334 -9.44 22.87 -8.16
CA VAL A 334 -8.84 22.08 -9.25
C VAL A 334 -7.54 22.74 -9.68
N LEU A 335 -6.42 22.15 -9.32
CA LEU A 335 -5.11 22.75 -9.50
C LEU A 335 -4.51 22.37 -10.85
N GLU A 336 -4.35 23.34 -11.73
CA GLU A 336 -3.58 23.24 -12.96
C GLU A 336 -2.09 23.52 -12.73
N SER A 337 -1.22 22.89 -13.51
CA SER A 337 0.24 23.08 -13.42
C SER A 337 0.65 24.55 -13.51
N LYS A 338 0.03 25.28 -14.45
CA LYS A 338 0.32 26.70 -14.71
C LYS A 338 -0.13 27.61 -13.57
N GLU A 339 -1.19 27.25 -12.85
CA GLU A 339 -1.67 28.01 -11.71
C GLU A 339 -0.68 27.92 -10.55
N PHE A 340 -0.22 26.70 -10.24
CA PHE A 340 0.76 26.51 -9.18
C PHE A 340 2.11 27.14 -9.52
N GLU A 341 2.56 27.04 -10.76
CA GLU A 341 3.75 27.75 -11.24
C GLU A 341 3.63 29.26 -11.04
N LYS A 342 2.48 29.84 -11.42
CA LYS A 342 2.21 31.27 -11.28
C LYS A 342 2.18 31.68 -9.82
N TRP A 343 1.52 30.92 -8.95
CA TRP A 343 1.45 31.15 -7.52
C TRP A 343 2.86 31.09 -6.89
N CYS A 344 3.67 30.09 -7.23
CA CYS A 344 5.03 29.95 -6.74
C CYS A 344 5.96 31.11 -7.17
N LYS A 345 5.75 31.74 -8.32
CA LYS A 345 6.51 32.93 -8.74
C LYS A 345 6.37 34.10 -7.75
N THR A 346 5.20 34.22 -7.15
CA THR A 346 4.87 35.29 -6.19
C THR A 346 5.15 34.88 -4.75
N ASN A 347 4.91 33.60 -4.42
CA ASN A 347 4.91 33.06 -3.06
C ASN A 347 6.09 32.10 -2.78
N TYR A 348 7.17 32.19 -3.55
CA TYR A 348 8.31 31.26 -3.43
C TYR A 348 8.91 31.19 -2.02
N ASN A 349 8.83 32.28 -1.23
CA ASN A 349 9.29 32.26 0.14
C ASN A 349 8.50 31.29 1.02
N GLN A 350 7.19 31.19 0.83
CA GLN A 350 6.34 30.28 1.61
C GLN A 350 6.75 28.81 1.38
N ILE A 351 7.06 28.44 0.14
CA ILE A 351 7.56 27.08 -0.16
C ILE A 351 8.94 26.83 0.44
N LEU A 352 9.84 27.82 0.39
CA LEU A 352 11.17 27.69 1.00
C LEU A 352 11.09 27.57 2.52
N ASP A 353 10.26 28.42 3.16
CA ASP A 353 10.03 28.37 4.61
C ASP A 353 9.38 27.03 5.02
N TRP A 354 8.48 26.49 4.19
CA TRP A 354 7.89 25.17 4.43
C TRP A 354 8.93 24.05 4.40
N PHE A 355 9.88 24.05 3.46
CA PHE A 355 10.98 23.08 3.47
C PHE A 355 11.89 23.22 4.70
N ASP A 356 12.15 24.45 5.12
CA ASP A 356 12.91 24.72 6.34
C ASP A 356 12.15 24.18 7.57
N ASP A 357 10.82 24.38 7.64
CA ASP A 357 9.97 23.82 8.70
C ASP A 357 10.00 22.28 8.72
N VAL A 358 10.01 21.61 7.54
CA VAL A 358 10.13 20.16 7.43
C VAL A 358 11.43 19.66 8.07
N ILE A 359 12.56 20.27 7.71
CA ILE A 359 13.88 19.89 8.26
C ILE A 359 13.94 20.18 9.76
N ASP A 360 13.46 21.34 10.21
CA ASP A 360 13.52 21.73 11.62
C ASP A 360 12.66 20.82 12.50
N LYS A 361 11.41 20.53 12.07
CA LYS A 361 10.48 19.67 12.83
C LYS A 361 11.01 18.25 12.98
N GLU A 362 11.59 17.69 11.92
CA GLU A 362 12.15 16.35 11.99
C GLU A 362 13.47 16.34 12.80
N SER A 363 14.31 17.38 12.66
CA SER A 363 15.51 17.53 13.50
C SER A 363 15.15 17.63 14.99
N PHE A 364 14.03 18.29 15.32
CA PHE A 364 13.55 18.38 16.69
C PHE A 364 13.16 17.00 17.23
N LYS A 365 12.37 16.23 16.47
CA LYS A 365 11.99 14.86 16.85
C LYS A 365 13.23 13.97 17.07
N LEU A 366 14.21 14.03 16.16
CA LEU A 366 15.44 13.25 16.27
C LEU A 366 16.29 13.63 17.47
N LYS A 367 16.27 14.90 17.88
CA LYS A 367 16.92 15.35 19.13
C LYS A 367 16.22 14.81 20.36
N ASP A 368 14.88 14.86 20.36
CA ASP A 368 14.05 14.34 21.46
C ASP A 368 14.21 12.82 21.61
N GLU A 369 14.36 12.11 20.50
CA GLU A 369 14.69 10.67 20.46
C GLU A 369 16.16 10.37 20.85
N GLY A 370 17.00 11.40 21.07
CA GLY A 370 18.43 11.23 21.39
C GLY A 370 19.30 10.76 20.23
N LYS A 371 18.76 10.74 19.00
CA LYS A 371 19.46 10.24 17.80
C LYS A 371 20.43 11.26 17.22
N ILE A 372 20.21 12.54 17.45
CA ILE A 372 21.12 13.62 17.04
C ILE A 372 21.31 14.62 18.17
N THR A 373 22.50 15.19 18.22
CA THR A 373 22.82 16.38 18.99
C THR A 373 23.19 17.52 18.05
N SER A 374 22.98 18.76 18.43
CA SER A 374 23.36 19.89 17.60
C SER A 374 24.19 20.90 18.41
N THR A 375 25.32 21.30 17.83
CA THR A 375 26.19 22.35 18.39
C THR A 375 26.12 23.57 17.49
N GLU A 376 25.83 24.75 18.07
CA GLU A 376 25.86 26.01 17.34
C GLU A 376 27.31 26.40 17.08
N LYS A 377 27.65 26.58 15.81
CA LYS A 377 28.98 27.07 15.37
C LYS A 377 28.82 28.48 14.85
N THR A 378 29.47 29.43 15.50
CA THR A 378 29.49 30.81 15.04
C THR A 378 30.77 31.07 14.23
N THR A 379 30.60 31.32 12.93
CA THR A 379 31.71 31.65 12.03
C THR A 379 31.70 33.14 11.77
N LEU A 380 32.84 33.78 11.86
CA LEU A 380 33.05 35.25 11.67
C LEU A 380 32.16 36.13 12.57
N LYS A 381 31.82 35.67 13.80
CA LYS A 381 31.01 36.39 14.81
C LYS A 381 29.57 36.80 14.37
N VAL A 382 29.16 36.46 13.17
CA VAL A 382 27.85 36.89 12.61
C VAL A 382 27.06 35.73 12.02
N PHE A 383 27.71 34.71 11.47
CA PHE A 383 27.02 33.61 10.85
C PHE A 383 26.90 32.43 11.82
N LYS A 384 25.68 32.09 12.19
CA LYS A 384 25.34 30.90 12.99
C LYS A 384 25.05 29.74 12.07
N SER A 385 25.79 28.63 12.24
CA SER A 385 25.50 27.34 11.60
C SER A 385 25.37 26.27 12.68
N TYR A 386 24.59 25.24 12.40
CA TYR A 386 24.44 24.12 13.31
C TYR A 386 25.19 22.91 12.75
N VAL A 387 26.06 22.34 13.58
CA VAL A 387 26.70 21.07 13.29
C VAL A 387 25.96 19.99 14.07
N TYR A 388 25.50 18.97 13.37
CA TYR A 388 24.83 17.83 13.95
C TYR A 388 25.81 16.70 14.20
N GLU A 389 25.75 16.11 15.38
CA GLU A 389 26.41 14.86 15.70
C GLU A 389 25.35 13.77 15.79
N VAL A 390 25.59 12.64 15.17
CA VAL A 390 24.65 11.51 15.09
C VAL A 390 25.17 10.36 15.94
N ASP A 391 24.24 9.63 16.55
CA ASP A 391 24.56 8.36 17.19
C ASP A 391 24.61 7.21 16.18
N GLN A 392 24.95 6.00 16.63
CA GLN A 392 25.03 4.82 15.76
C GLN A 392 23.67 4.47 15.15
N SER A 393 22.56 4.71 15.85
CA SER A 393 21.21 4.37 15.35
C SER A 393 20.83 5.19 14.12
N MET A 394 21.31 6.43 14.02
CA MET A 394 21.13 7.24 12.80
C MET A 394 21.93 6.72 11.61
N MET A 395 23.13 6.19 11.86
CA MET A 395 23.91 5.51 10.82
C MET A 395 23.15 4.28 10.31
N ASP A 396 22.59 3.49 11.23
CA ASP A 396 21.80 2.29 10.89
C ASP A 396 20.53 2.66 10.07
N GLU A 397 19.87 3.76 10.42
CA GLU A 397 18.74 4.30 9.63
C GLU A 397 19.17 4.73 8.21
N GLY A 398 20.32 5.39 8.10
CA GLY A 398 20.91 5.74 6.80
C GLY A 398 21.27 4.51 5.95
N ILE A 399 21.80 3.46 6.59
CA ILE A 399 22.12 2.18 5.94
C ILE A 399 20.85 1.53 5.42
N LYS A 400 19.76 1.47 6.22
CA LYS A 400 18.47 0.92 5.78
C LYS A 400 17.91 1.64 4.56
N LEU A 401 17.90 2.96 4.57
CA LEU A 401 17.42 3.75 3.44
C LEU A 401 18.28 3.59 2.19
N LYS A 402 19.61 3.52 2.35
CA LYS A 402 20.53 3.23 1.24
C LYS A 402 20.36 1.81 0.71
N GLY A 403 20.13 0.83 1.60
CA GLY A 403 19.85 -0.56 1.23
C GLY A 403 18.56 -0.68 0.42
N LEU A 404 17.50 0.04 0.81
CA LEU A 404 16.27 0.13 0.02
C LEU A 404 16.52 0.79 -1.34
N LYS A 405 17.32 1.87 -1.41
CA LYS A 405 17.70 2.49 -2.69
C LYS A 405 18.37 1.49 -3.61
N ASN A 406 19.38 0.76 -3.10
CA ASN A 406 20.10 -0.24 -3.87
C ASN A 406 19.17 -1.34 -4.38
N PHE A 407 18.28 -1.85 -3.52
CA PHE A 407 17.27 -2.83 -3.89
C PHE A 407 16.38 -2.32 -5.03
N LEU A 408 15.80 -1.12 -4.88
CA LEU A 408 14.93 -0.53 -5.89
C LEU A 408 15.67 -0.22 -7.21
N GLU A 409 16.94 0.13 -7.17
CA GLU A 409 17.76 0.35 -8.37
C GLU A 409 18.08 -0.93 -9.14
N GLU A 410 18.16 -2.06 -8.45
CA GLU A 410 18.50 -3.37 -9.02
C GLU A 410 17.30 -4.30 -9.15
N PHE A 411 16.11 -3.85 -8.82
CA PHE A 411 14.90 -4.65 -8.74
C PHE A 411 14.66 -5.53 -9.96
N SER A 412 14.94 -5.03 -11.17
CA SER A 412 14.78 -5.78 -12.42
C SER A 412 15.75 -6.96 -12.58
N ARG A 413 16.83 -6.99 -11.77
CA ARG A 413 17.88 -8.01 -11.83
C ARG A 413 17.72 -9.10 -10.77
N ILE A 414 16.78 -8.95 -9.86
CA ILE A 414 16.56 -9.89 -8.77
C ILE A 414 15.70 -11.04 -9.29
N ASP A 415 16.25 -12.26 -9.26
CA ASP A 415 15.58 -13.47 -9.78
C ASP A 415 14.41 -13.93 -8.88
N ASP A 416 14.46 -13.64 -7.57
CA ASP A 416 13.41 -13.96 -6.59
C ASP A 416 12.39 -12.83 -6.48
N LYS A 417 11.47 -12.76 -7.43
CA LYS A 417 10.39 -11.77 -7.47
C LYS A 417 9.16 -12.35 -6.79
N GLU A 418 9.00 -12.00 -5.52
CA GLU A 418 7.93 -12.51 -4.68
C GLU A 418 6.67 -11.64 -4.72
N ALA A 419 5.51 -12.25 -4.47
CA ALA A 419 4.21 -11.57 -4.47
C ALA A 419 4.12 -10.37 -3.49
N ILE A 420 4.96 -10.37 -2.44
CA ILE A 420 5.05 -9.29 -1.45
C ILE A 420 5.47 -7.95 -2.06
N GLU A 421 6.37 -7.96 -3.04
CA GLU A 421 6.89 -6.74 -3.69
C GLU A 421 5.80 -6.01 -4.46
N VAL A 422 4.81 -6.76 -4.89
CA VAL A 422 3.62 -6.30 -5.59
C VAL A 422 2.71 -5.48 -4.68
N ASN A 423 2.48 -5.95 -3.47
CA ASN A 423 1.60 -5.28 -2.50
C ASN A 423 2.27 -4.06 -1.84
N MET A 424 3.59 -3.94 -2.00
CA MET A 424 4.38 -2.81 -1.50
C MET A 424 4.69 -1.77 -2.59
N TRP A 425 4.18 -2.01 -3.80
CA TRP A 425 4.45 -1.19 -4.99
C TRP A 425 4.24 0.31 -4.78
N GLU A 426 3.11 0.71 -4.21
CA GLU A 426 2.80 2.11 -3.98
C GLU A 426 3.82 2.76 -3.04
N TYR A 427 4.18 2.07 -1.97
CA TYR A 427 5.20 2.57 -1.04
C TYR A 427 6.60 2.55 -1.65
N TYR A 428 6.95 1.53 -2.44
CA TYR A 428 8.21 1.52 -3.17
C TYR A 428 8.29 2.71 -4.13
N LEU A 429 7.21 3.06 -4.80
CA LEU A 429 7.16 4.23 -5.67
C LEU A 429 7.28 5.55 -4.89
N ILE A 430 6.61 5.68 -3.74
CA ILE A 430 6.74 6.85 -2.86
C ILE A 430 8.19 7.01 -2.38
N PHE A 431 8.82 5.94 -1.91
CA PHE A 431 10.20 5.98 -1.45
C PHE A 431 11.20 6.15 -2.60
N ALA A 432 10.96 5.54 -3.75
CA ALA A 432 11.73 5.79 -4.97
C ALA A 432 11.66 7.25 -5.40
N GLN A 433 10.50 7.89 -5.22
CA GLN A 433 10.32 9.32 -5.49
C GLN A 433 11.17 10.17 -4.52
N ILE A 434 11.16 9.87 -3.21
CA ILE A 434 12.03 10.54 -2.23
C ILE A 434 13.51 10.41 -2.62
N LEU A 435 13.90 9.25 -3.13
CA LEU A 435 15.29 8.92 -3.49
C LEU A 435 15.70 9.35 -4.91
N GLY A 436 14.80 10.02 -5.64
CA GLY A 436 15.04 10.53 -6.99
C GLY A 436 15.20 9.46 -8.08
N ILE A 437 14.67 8.26 -7.87
CA ILE A 437 14.77 7.11 -8.77
C ILE A 437 13.41 6.55 -9.23
N ALA A 438 12.31 7.28 -8.98
CA ALA A 438 10.95 6.82 -9.26
C ALA A 438 10.73 6.40 -10.71
N ASP A 439 11.26 7.15 -11.69
CA ASP A 439 11.12 6.84 -13.10
C ASP A 439 11.73 5.48 -13.47
N LYS A 440 12.90 5.18 -12.89
CA LYS A 440 13.58 3.91 -13.09
C LYS A 440 12.78 2.76 -12.49
N VAL A 441 12.30 2.94 -11.27
CA VAL A 441 11.51 1.94 -10.54
C VAL A 441 10.18 1.69 -11.23
N ALA A 442 9.45 2.73 -11.63
CA ALA A 442 8.19 2.61 -12.36
C ALA A 442 8.37 1.85 -13.69
N LYS A 443 9.46 2.13 -14.42
CA LYS A 443 9.77 1.40 -15.65
C LYS A 443 10.04 -0.07 -15.40
N GLN A 444 10.83 -0.40 -14.39
CA GLN A 444 11.15 -1.79 -14.03
C GLN A 444 9.90 -2.58 -13.60
N PHE A 445 9.05 -2.00 -12.76
CA PHE A 445 7.79 -2.63 -12.37
C PHE A 445 6.86 -2.85 -13.55
N LYS A 446 6.79 -1.90 -14.47
CA LYS A 446 6.00 -2.04 -15.70
C LYS A 446 6.46 -3.20 -16.58
N GLU A 447 7.78 -3.39 -16.70
CA GLU A 447 8.34 -4.48 -17.49
C GLU A 447 8.09 -5.85 -16.86
N LEU A 448 8.09 -5.91 -15.52
CA LEU A 448 7.96 -7.15 -14.76
C LEU A 448 6.52 -7.53 -14.43
N TYR A 449 5.70 -6.54 -14.16
CA TYR A 449 4.32 -6.69 -13.68
C TYR A 449 3.37 -5.74 -14.41
N PRO A 450 3.17 -5.92 -15.72
CA PRO A 450 2.31 -5.03 -16.50
C PRO A 450 0.87 -4.95 -15.97
N ASP A 451 0.38 -6.03 -15.36
CA ASP A 451 -0.99 -6.14 -14.86
C ASP A 451 -1.19 -5.49 -13.47
N ILE A 452 -0.12 -5.26 -12.70
CA ILE A 452 -0.19 -4.71 -11.34
C ILE A 452 -0.28 -3.19 -11.34
N ILE A 453 0.40 -2.55 -12.28
CA ILE A 453 0.29 -1.10 -12.44
C ILE A 453 -1.17 -0.72 -12.74
N GLU A 454 -1.93 -1.61 -13.38
CA GLU A 454 -3.35 -1.43 -13.65
C GLU A 454 -4.24 -1.57 -12.40
N GLN A 455 -3.74 -2.17 -11.30
CA GLN A 455 -4.47 -2.42 -10.05
C GLN A 455 -4.08 -1.46 -8.92
N SER A 456 -3.07 -0.60 -9.11
CA SER A 456 -2.61 0.28 -8.05
C SER A 456 -3.63 1.38 -7.71
N ALA A 457 -3.65 1.84 -6.45
CA ALA A 457 -4.47 2.95 -6.00
C ALA A 457 -4.23 4.25 -6.79
N PHE A 458 -3.09 4.35 -7.49
CA PHE A 458 -2.77 5.46 -8.40
C PHE A 458 -3.52 5.37 -9.73
N TYR A 459 -4.19 4.24 -9.98
CA TYR A 459 -4.84 3.93 -11.25
C TYR A 459 -6.37 4.03 -11.23
N SER A 460 -7.01 3.86 -10.06
CA SER A 460 -8.46 3.60 -9.97
C SER A 460 -9.37 4.82 -10.04
N TYR A 461 -8.90 5.98 -10.51
CA TYR A 461 -9.68 7.23 -10.46
C TYR A 461 -10.28 7.73 -11.78
N ASP A 462 -10.27 6.92 -12.84
CA ASP A 462 -10.91 7.33 -14.12
C ASP A 462 -12.44 7.06 -14.19
N ASN A 463 -13.09 6.57 -13.12
CA ASN A 463 -14.51 6.17 -13.13
C ASN A 463 -15.35 6.76 -11.98
N ILE A 464 -15.16 8.04 -11.63
CA ILE A 464 -16.17 8.77 -10.84
C ILE A 464 -16.62 10.04 -11.58
#